data_410644134e156828773feabbc84ab872
#
_entry.id   410644134e156828773feabbc84ab872
#
_cell.length_a   1.000
_cell.length_b   1.000
_cell.length_c   1.000
_cell.angle_alpha   90.00
_cell.angle_beta   90.00
_cell.angle_gamma   90.00
#
_symmetry.space_group_name_H-M   'P 1'
#
loop_
_entity.id
_entity.type
_entity.pdbx_description
1 polymer ?
#
loop_
_entity_poly.entity_id
_entity_poly.type
_entity_poly.pdbx_seq_one_letter_code
_entity_poly.pdbx_strand_id
1 'polypeptide(L)'
;MDIFRLNTSASDIIKTYTALSEEAGHLHPEIIRLIEQERWFKLYLPEDFGGIDLDLPSILRLLESIAMADGSTGWTVTLCSGASWFAGFLDDDLRDEVFKNADSCISGSGAASGTALKTVNGFLINGSWKYASGASHATHFTANCYLKNEDQSSARDENNEELIQSFIFRKSEVSISPTWSYMGMVATGSHGFEVTDLLVPENRSFQINSPLKLQTNAGNYPFLQLAETTLAVNFSGMALHYLEEAESQVFHPGNLRRFSDHQAGIISDEFTHQKQLLSDSRKVFFDMADQSWNDLRNNTLSEQMLNKVSRASRTLAHISRKLTDNLHPYSGLEAARKGSTLNRIWRDIHTASQHSLLTFED
;
A
#
# COMPACT_ATOMS: atom_id res chain seq x y z
N MET A 1 -3.25 23.94 -3.83
CA MET A 1 -2.83 22.64 -3.31
C MET A 1 -1.36 22.42 -3.65
N ASP A 2 -0.51 22.24 -2.66
CA ASP A 2 0.88 21.83 -2.91
C ASP A 2 0.89 20.31 -3.12
N ILE A 3 1.26 19.85 -4.34
CA ILE A 3 1.24 18.44 -4.75
C ILE A 3 2.63 18.12 -5.29
N PHE A 4 3.32 17.19 -4.61
CA PHE A 4 4.53 16.60 -5.17
C PHE A 4 4.13 15.75 -6.39
N ARG A 5 4.86 15.90 -7.49
CA ARG A 5 4.61 15.13 -8.72
C ARG A 5 5.85 14.35 -9.11
N LEU A 6 5.64 13.16 -9.62
CA LEU A 6 6.70 12.41 -10.30
C LEU A 6 7.26 13.25 -11.46
N ASN A 7 8.51 13.01 -11.80
CA ASN A 7 9.05 13.53 -13.06
C ASN A 7 8.19 13.04 -14.24
N THR A 8 8.15 13.83 -15.31
CA THR A 8 7.28 13.56 -16.47
C THR A 8 7.54 12.17 -17.06
N SER A 9 8.81 11.77 -17.17
CA SER A 9 9.17 10.46 -17.76
C SER A 9 8.59 9.30 -16.97
N ALA A 10 8.71 9.30 -15.64
CA ALA A 10 8.15 8.25 -14.77
C ALA A 10 6.62 8.22 -14.83
N SER A 11 5.99 9.40 -14.78
CA SER A 11 4.53 9.52 -14.89
C SER A 11 4.02 8.99 -16.23
N ASP A 12 4.70 9.32 -17.34
CA ASP A 12 4.31 8.90 -18.69
C ASP A 12 4.45 7.39 -18.87
N ILE A 13 5.53 6.78 -18.36
CA ILE A 13 5.69 5.31 -18.38
C ILE A 13 4.52 4.65 -17.66
N ILE A 14 4.21 5.06 -16.41
CA ILE A 14 3.11 4.48 -15.65
C ILE A 14 1.80 4.62 -16.43
N LYS A 15 1.42 5.82 -16.85
CA LYS A 15 0.16 6.09 -17.56
C LYS A 15 0.04 5.31 -18.87
N THR A 16 1.15 5.18 -19.61
CA THR A 16 1.17 4.45 -20.88
C THR A 16 0.85 2.97 -20.71
N TYR A 17 1.36 2.35 -19.65
CA TYR A 17 1.24 0.91 -19.46
C TYR A 17 0.15 0.49 -18.46
N THR A 18 -0.59 1.44 -17.84
CA THR A 18 -1.64 1.14 -16.86
C THR A 18 -2.76 0.25 -17.44
N ALA A 19 -3.27 0.56 -18.65
CA ALA A 19 -4.35 -0.22 -19.26
C ALA A 19 -3.91 -1.66 -19.57
N LEU A 20 -2.68 -1.84 -20.05
CA LEU A 20 -2.09 -3.15 -20.28
C LEU A 20 -1.86 -3.93 -18.98
N SER A 21 -1.50 -3.23 -17.90
CA SER A 21 -1.36 -3.83 -16.58
C SER A 21 -2.71 -4.33 -16.05
N GLU A 22 -3.77 -3.55 -16.20
CA GLU A 22 -5.12 -3.97 -15.81
C GLU A 22 -5.57 -5.22 -16.61
N GLU A 23 -5.35 -5.23 -17.93
CA GLU A 23 -5.68 -6.37 -18.78
C GLU A 23 -4.92 -7.64 -18.39
N ALA A 24 -3.63 -7.50 -18.05
CA ALA A 24 -2.77 -8.61 -17.64
C ALA A 24 -3.03 -9.10 -16.21
N GLY A 25 -3.69 -8.29 -15.36
CA GLY A 25 -3.89 -8.59 -13.94
C GLY A 25 -2.63 -8.44 -13.07
N HIS A 26 -1.59 -7.82 -13.59
CA HIS A 26 -0.35 -7.50 -12.88
C HIS A 26 0.35 -6.30 -13.54
N LEU A 27 1.29 -5.66 -12.85
CA LEU A 27 2.02 -4.53 -13.42
C LEU A 27 2.80 -4.94 -14.67
N HIS A 28 2.75 -4.08 -15.69
CA HIS A 28 3.48 -4.28 -16.93
C HIS A 28 5.01 -4.28 -16.68
N PRO A 29 5.81 -5.07 -17.42
CA PRO A 29 7.27 -5.13 -17.25
C PRO A 29 7.98 -3.78 -17.31
N GLU A 30 7.50 -2.82 -18.12
CA GLU A 30 8.07 -1.47 -18.16
C GLU A 30 7.86 -0.69 -16.86
N ILE A 31 6.70 -0.86 -16.19
CA ILE A 31 6.45 -0.29 -14.86
C ILE A 31 7.36 -0.95 -13.83
N ILE A 32 7.54 -2.26 -13.88
CA ILE A 32 8.45 -2.99 -12.98
C ILE A 32 9.89 -2.50 -13.16
N ARG A 33 10.37 -2.36 -14.41
CA ARG A 33 11.71 -1.80 -14.67
C ARG A 33 11.88 -0.39 -14.11
N LEU A 34 10.86 0.47 -14.25
CA LEU A 34 10.88 1.80 -13.65
C LEU A 34 10.99 1.70 -12.12
N ILE A 35 10.18 0.86 -11.47
CA ILE A 35 10.20 0.66 -10.01
C ILE A 35 11.58 0.19 -9.54
N GLU A 36 12.22 -0.74 -10.27
CA GLU A 36 13.55 -1.25 -9.98
C GLU A 36 14.62 -0.17 -10.16
N GLN A 37 14.59 0.57 -11.26
CA GLN A 37 15.52 1.67 -11.56
C GLN A 37 15.44 2.78 -10.50
N GLU A 38 14.23 3.15 -10.08
CA GLU A 38 13.95 4.15 -9.06
C GLU A 38 14.05 3.56 -7.63
N ARG A 39 14.30 2.24 -7.48
CA ARG A 39 14.43 1.51 -6.21
C ARG A 39 13.18 1.62 -5.31
N TRP A 40 11.99 1.75 -5.89
CA TRP A 40 10.77 2.01 -5.12
C TRP A 40 10.31 0.84 -4.26
N PHE A 41 10.71 -0.40 -4.55
CA PHE A 41 10.47 -1.52 -3.62
C PHE A 41 11.38 -1.50 -2.38
N LYS A 42 12.38 -0.61 -2.35
CA LYS A 42 13.41 -0.53 -1.31
C LYS A 42 13.47 0.85 -0.64
N LEU A 43 12.32 1.52 -0.47
CA LEU A 43 12.24 2.90 0.07
C LEU A 43 12.80 3.01 1.50
N TYR A 44 12.70 1.93 2.28
CA TYR A 44 13.07 1.88 3.69
C TYR A 44 14.48 1.32 3.93
N LEU A 45 15.16 0.87 2.90
CA LEU A 45 16.45 0.20 3.03
C LEU A 45 17.61 1.19 2.82
N PRO A 46 18.74 1.02 3.55
CA PRO A 46 19.97 1.74 3.28
C PRO A 46 20.57 1.40 1.91
N GLU A 47 21.50 2.25 1.46
CA GLU A 47 22.20 2.08 0.17
C GLU A 47 22.95 0.74 0.06
N ASP A 48 23.48 0.22 1.17
CA ASP A 48 24.18 -1.09 1.22
C ASP A 48 23.29 -2.27 0.76
N PHE A 49 21.97 -2.10 0.84
CA PHE A 49 20.96 -3.05 0.34
C PHE A 49 20.30 -2.58 -0.97
N GLY A 50 20.89 -1.58 -1.64
CA GLY A 50 20.35 -0.99 -2.84
C GLY A 50 19.08 -0.17 -2.61
N GLY A 51 18.84 0.30 -1.40
CA GLY A 51 17.72 1.16 -1.03
C GLY A 51 18.02 2.64 -1.16
N ILE A 52 17.07 3.47 -0.76
CA ILE A 52 17.16 4.93 -0.75
C ILE A 52 17.00 5.52 0.66
N ASP A 53 16.58 4.72 1.62
CA ASP A 53 16.43 5.06 3.06
C ASP A 53 15.76 6.44 3.28
N LEU A 54 14.60 6.62 2.65
CA LEU A 54 13.85 7.86 2.76
C LEU A 54 13.24 8.02 4.16
N ASP A 55 13.06 9.27 4.57
CA ASP A 55 12.24 9.59 5.72
C ASP A 55 10.74 9.44 5.42
N LEU A 56 9.93 9.25 6.45
CA LEU A 56 8.50 9.04 6.28
C LEU A 56 7.80 10.17 5.52
N PRO A 57 8.05 11.47 5.79
CA PRO A 57 7.47 12.56 5.02
C PRO A 57 7.72 12.47 3.51
N SER A 58 8.94 12.09 3.12
CA SER A 58 9.32 11.92 1.71
C SER A 58 8.66 10.71 1.09
N ILE A 59 8.59 9.57 1.83
CA ILE A 59 7.90 8.36 1.39
C ILE A 59 6.43 8.65 1.11
N LEU A 60 5.72 9.33 2.00
CA LEU A 60 4.29 9.61 1.84
C LEU A 60 4.01 10.46 0.60
N ARG A 61 4.82 11.48 0.33
CA ARG A 61 4.66 12.33 -0.86
C ARG A 61 4.97 11.57 -2.15
N LEU A 62 5.98 10.71 -2.14
CA LEU A 62 6.31 9.86 -3.28
C LEU A 62 5.17 8.87 -3.57
N LEU A 63 4.68 8.15 -2.56
CA LEU A 63 3.60 7.17 -2.72
C LEU A 63 2.30 7.84 -3.20
N GLU A 64 1.96 9.04 -2.69
CA GLU A 64 0.83 9.82 -3.21
C GLU A 64 0.99 10.11 -4.70
N SER A 65 2.18 10.53 -5.12
CA SER A 65 2.44 10.88 -6.52
C SER A 65 2.43 9.67 -7.46
N ILE A 66 2.88 8.50 -7.00
CA ILE A 66 2.78 7.25 -7.76
C ILE A 66 1.32 6.84 -7.89
N ALA A 67 0.54 6.88 -6.80
CA ALA A 67 -0.89 6.55 -6.82
C ALA A 67 -1.71 7.54 -7.66
N MET A 68 -1.26 8.80 -7.76
CA MET A 68 -1.84 9.80 -8.66
C MET A 68 -1.55 9.47 -10.14
N ALA A 69 -0.46 8.81 -10.46
CA ALA A 69 -0.21 8.32 -11.81
C ALA A 69 -1.04 7.07 -12.13
N ASP A 70 -1.10 6.11 -11.18
CA ASP A 70 -1.93 4.89 -11.25
C ASP A 70 -2.12 4.26 -9.87
N GLY A 71 -3.38 3.97 -9.50
CA GLY A 71 -3.74 3.42 -8.19
C GLY A 71 -3.15 2.03 -7.92
N SER A 72 -3.19 1.13 -8.89
CA SER A 72 -2.64 -0.23 -8.75
C SER A 72 -1.11 -0.21 -8.60
N THR A 73 -0.42 0.66 -9.33
CA THR A 73 1.03 0.86 -9.22
C THR A 73 1.39 1.43 -7.84
N GLY A 74 0.70 2.50 -7.41
CA GLY A 74 0.89 3.10 -6.10
C GLY A 74 0.70 2.10 -4.96
N TRP A 75 -0.37 1.33 -5.00
CA TRP A 75 -0.68 0.29 -4.02
C TRP A 75 0.39 -0.80 -3.97
N THR A 76 0.80 -1.31 -5.12
CA THR A 76 1.85 -2.36 -5.20
C THR A 76 3.16 -1.86 -4.63
N VAL A 77 3.59 -0.65 -5.01
CA VAL A 77 4.80 -0.03 -4.44
C VAL A 77 4.66 0.14 -2.92
N THR A 78 3.51 0.62 -2.45
CA THR A 78 3.26 0.82 -1.01
C THR A 78 3.42 -0.48 -0.23
N LEU A 79 2.76 -1.56 -0.65
CA LEU A 79 2.76 -2.82 0.10
C LEU A 79 4.11 -3.54 0.00
N CYS A 80 4.72 -3.59 -1.19
CA CYS A 80 6.01 -4.26 -1.37
C CYS A 80 7.17 -3.48 -0.74
N SER A 81 7.18 -2.14 -0.83
CA SER A 81 8.17 -1.35 -0.10
C SER A 81 7.94 -1.40 1.41
N GLY A 82 6.68 -1.34 1.86
CA GLY A 82 6.33 -1.52 3.27
C GLY A 82 6.86 -2.84 3.85
N ALA A 83 6.88 -3.91 3.07
CA ALA A 83 7.48 -5.17 3.48
C ALA A 83 9.02 -5.09 3.59
N SER A 84 9.68 -4.18 2.87
CA SER A 84 11.13 -3.96 3.03
C SER A 84 11.48 -3.32 4.39
N TRP A 85 10.54 -2.64 5.05
CA TRP A 85 10.72 -2.13 6.42
C TRP A 85 11.01 -3.25 7.43
N PHE A 86 10.54 -4.49 7.16
CA PHE A 86 10.82 -5.65 8.02
C PHE A 86 12.30 -6.02 8.09
N ALA A 87 13.13 -5.53 7.16
CA ALA A 87 14.58 -5.71 7.21
C ALA A 87 15.19 -5.27 8.55
N GLY A 88 14.57 -4.30 9.22
CA GLY A 88 14.94 -3.85 10.55
C GLY A 88 14.92 -4.94 11.62
N PHE A 89 14.16 -6.03 11.43
CA PHE A 89 13.96 -7.10 12.40
C PHE A 89 14.60 -8.44 11.99
N LEU A 90 15.15 -8.55 10.77
CA LEU A 90 15.78 -9.76 10.26
C LEU A 90 17.23 -9.90 10.77
N ASP A 91 17.68 -11.13 10.95
CA ASP A 91 19.10 -11.43 11.15
C ASP A 91 19.90 -11.08 9.89
N ASP A 92 21.20 -10.79 10.06
CA ASP A 92 22.07 -10.29 9.00
C ASP A 92 22.11 -11.23 7.79
N ASP A 93 22.29 -12.52 8.01
CA ASP A 93 22.36 -13.53 6.94
C ASP A 93 21.04 -13.59 6.14
N LEU A 94 19.89 -13.54 6.82
CA LEU A 94 18.59 -13.57 6.18
C LEU A 94 18.32 -12.25 5.44
N ARG A 95 18.68 -11.13 6.02
CA ARG A 95 18.57 -9.81 5.40
C ARG A 95 19.38 -9.74 4.12
N ASP A 96 20.60 -10.24 4.16
CA ASP A 96 21.48 -10.33 2.97
C ASP A 96 20.87 -11.23 1.89
N GLU A 97 20.35 -12.40 2.24
CA GLU A 97 19.67 -13.29 1.31
C GLU A 97 18.50 -12.60 0.61
N VAL A 98 17.69 -11.87 1.39
CA VAL A 98 16.44 -11.28 0.91
C VAL A 98 16.66 -10.01 0.09
N PHE A 99 17.60 -9.15 0.49
CA PHE A 99 17.66 -7.76 -0.03
C PHE A 99 18.89 -7.40 -0.88
N LYS A 100 19.94 -8.24 -0.93
CA LYS A 100 21.13 -7.93 -1.75
C LYS A 100 20.86 -7.88 -3.26
N ASN A 101 19.88 -8.63 -3.73
CA ASN A 101 19.54 -8.63 -5.16
C ASN A 101 18.77 -7.37 -5.54
N ALA A 102 19.06 -6.82 -6.73
CA ALA A 102 18.43 -5.60 -7.22
C ALA A 102 16.90 -5.76 -7.41
N ASP A 103 16.47 -6.93 -7.85
CA ASP A 103 15.06 -7.31 -8.11
C ASP A 103 14.26 -7.72 -6.87
N SER A 104 14.85 -7.58 -5.66
CA SER A 104 14.16 -7.97 -4.42
C SER A 104 12.84 -7.24 -4.25
N CYS A 105 11.78 -8.02 -4.22
CA CYS A 105 10.42 -7.58 -3.98
C CYS A 105 9.76 -8.55 -3.00
N ILE A 106 9.19 -8.02 -1.92
CA ILE A 106 8.49 -8.82 -0.92
C ILE A 106 7.01 -8.55 -1.03
N SER A 107 6.24 -9.63 -1.15
CA SER A 107 4.78 -9.62 -1.00
C SER A 107 4.40 -10.32 0.30
N GLY A 108 3.14 -10.27 0.70
CA GLY A 108 2.71 -10.98 1.89
C GLY A 108 1.31 -10.65 2.36
N SER A 109 0.95 -11.19 3.50
CA SER A 109 -0.34 -10.96 4.14
C SER A 109 -0.16 -10.71 5.62
N GLY A 110 -0.84 -9.67 6.13
CA GLY A 110 -0.86 -9.35 7.56
C GLY A 110 -1.78 -10.26 8.39
N ALA A 111 -2.65 -11.05 7.74
CA ALA A 111 -3.57 -11.94 8.45
C ALA A 111 -2.84 -13.14 9.08
N ALA A 112 -3.14 -13.44 10.34
CA ALA A 112 -2.68 -14.67 10.98
C ALA A 112 -3.65 -15.80 10.61
N SER A 113 -3.32 -16.57 9.57
CA SER A 113 -4.16 -17.67 9.07
C SER A 113 -3.42 -18.99 8.88
N GLY A 114 -2.11 -19.01 9.08
CA GLY A 114 -1.29 -20.24 9.06
C GLY A 114 -0.96 -20.74 10.45
N THR A 115 -0.31 -21.90 10.50
CA THR A 115 0.25 -22.50 11.71
C THR A 115 1.73 -22.76 11.56
N ALA A 116 2.48 -22.59 12.63
CA ALA A 116 3.91 -22.87 12.73
C ALA A 116 4.15 -23.81 13.90
N LEU A 117 4.29 -25.09 13.62
CA LEU A 117 4.59 -26.11 14.61
C LEU A 117 6.09 -26.11 14.92
N LYS A 118 6.44 -25.88 16.18
CA LYS A 118 7.82 -25.91 16.62
C LYS A 118 8.38 -27.34 16.50
N THR A 119 9.60 -27.47 15.99
CA THR A 119 10.32 -28.71 15.81
C THR A 119 11.78 -28.55 16.28
N VAL A 120 12.52 -29.61 16.38
CA VAL A 120 13.96 -29.57 16.73
C VAL A 120 14.79 -28.75 15.69
N ASN A 121 14.35 -28.71 14.43
CA ASN A 121 15.07 -28.07 13.31
C ASN A 121 14.47 -26.75 12.84
N GLY A 122 13.59 -26.15 13.63
CA GLY A 122 12.87 -24.90 13.26
C GLY A 122 11.37 -25.06 13.33
N PHE A 123 10.66 -24.67 12.29
CA PHE A 123 9.19 -24.65 12.28
C PHE A 123 8.64 -25.37 11.04
N LEU A 124 7.66 -26.25 11.25
CA LEU A 124 6.86 -26.82 10.17
C LEU A 124 5.65 -25.91 9.91
N ILE A 125 5.62 -25.31 8.72
CA ILE A 125 4.63 -24.31 8.37
C ILE A 125 3.55 -24.90 7.45
N ASN A 126 2.30 -24.60 7.79
CA ASN A 126 1.14 -24.88 6.96
C ASN A 126 0.20 -23.68 6.98
N GLY A 127 -0.29 -23.27 5.81
CA GLY A 127 -1.25 -22.16 5.76
C GLY A 127 -1.60 -21.70 4.35
N SER A 128 -2.66 -20.90 4.30
CA SER A 128 -3.10 -20.19 3.10
C SER A 128 -3.42 -18.75 3.48
N TRP A 129 -2.88 -17.81 2.74
CA TRP A 129 -3.01 -16.37 2.98
C TRP A 129 -3.56 -15.68 1.73
N LYS A 130 -4.33 -14.63 1.93
CA LYS A 130 -4.97 -13.85 0.88
C LYS A 130 -4.39 -12.45 0.79
N TYR A 131 -4.62 -11.82 -0.35
CA TYR A 131 -4.37 -10.39 -0.57
C TYR A 131 -2.88 -10.01 -0.59
N ALA A 132 -2.02 -10.91 -1.11
CA ALA A 132 -0.60 -10.64 -1.30
C ALA A 132 -0.39 -9.75 -2.54
N SER A 133 -0.49 -8.42 -2.37
CA SER A 133 -0.27 -7.46 -3.44
C SER A 133 1.14 -7.59 -4.02
N GLY A 134 1.26 -7.58 -5.36
CA GLY A 134 2.53 -7.78 -6.05
C GLY A 134 2.98 -9.24 -6.10
N ALA A 135 2.15 -10.23 -5.78
CA ALA A 135 2.51 -11.65 -5.75
C ALA A 135 3.22 -12.15 -7.02
N SER A 136 2.82 -11.65 -8.19
CA SER A 136 3.43 -12.01 -9.48
C SER A 136 4.90 -11.59 -9.59
N HIS A 137 5.27 -10.48 -8.95
CA HIS A 137 6.61 -9.87 -9.01
C HIS A 137 7.48 -10.24 -7.80
N ALA A 138 6.87 -10.76 -6.73
CA ALA A 138 7.58 -11.07 -5.50
C ALA A 138 8.70 -12.09 -5.68
N THR A 139 9.81 -11.87 -5.01
CA THR A 139 10.91 -12.83 -4.83
C THR A 139 10.75 -13.59 -3.52
N HIS A 140 10.13 -12.94 -2.54
CA HIS A 140 9.86 -13.51 -1.20
C HIS A 140 8.43 -13.16 -0.75
N PHE A 141 7.92 -13.97 0.20
CA PHE A 141 6.61 -13.78 0.81
C PHE A 141 6.74 -13.72 2.32
N THR A 142 5.95 -12.84 2.96
CA THR A 142 5.81 -12.81 4.42
C THR A 142 4.42 -13.27 4.83
N ALA A 143 4.35 -13.99 5.94
CA ALA A 143 3.10 -14.48 6.49
C ALA A 143 3.14 -14.55 8.02
N ASN A 144 1.99 -14.34 8.63
CA ASN A 144 1.79 -14.51 10.06
C ASN A 144 1.17 -15.88 10.35
N CYS A 145 1.74 -16.62 11.32
CA CYS A 145 1.29 -17.93 11.75
C CYS A 145 1.02 -17.95 13.23
N TYR A 146 0.00 -18.72 13.64
CA TYR A 146 -0.17 -19.12 15.03
C TYR A 146 0.89 -20.15 15.42
N LEU A 147 1.62 -19.89 16.49
CA LEU A 147 2.62 -20.81 16.99
C LEU A 147 1.97 -22.03 17.67
N LYS A 148 2.49 -23.21 17.38
CA LYS A 148 2.14 -24.47 18.02
C LYS A 148 3.38 -25.06 18.68
N ASN A 149 3.21 -25.60 19.91
CA ASN A 149 4.22 -26.34 20.60
C ASN A 149 4.43 -27.73 19.93
N GLU A 150 5.49 -28.45 20.31
CA GLU A 150 5.78 -29.78 19.77
C GLU A 150 4.65 -30.81 19.99
N ASP A 151 3.83 -30.63 21.05
CA ASP A 151 2.64 -31.43 21.33
C ASP A 151 1.39 -30.98 20.57
N GLN A 152 1.53 -30.05 19.61
CA GLN A 152 0.49 -29.41 18.81
C GLN A 152 -0.47 -28.48 19.58
N SER A 153 -0.26 -28.25 20.88
CA SER A 153 -1.01 -27.24 21.62
C SER A 153 -0.68 -25.82 21.12
N SER A 154 -1.62 -24.87 21.28
CA SER A 154 -1.36 -23.46 20.97
C SER A 154 -0.34 -22.89 21.94
N ALA A 155 0.73 -22.29 21.43
CA ALA A 155 1.62 -21.48 22.24
C ALA A 155 0.89 -20.17 22.63
N ARG A 156 0.98 -19.77 23.89
CA ARG A 156 0.27 -18.61 24.44
C ARG A 156 1.20 -17.70 25.21
N ASP A 157 0.86 -16.40 25.25
CA ASP A 157 1.54 -15.42 26.08
C ASP A 157 1.05 -15.45 27.55
N GLU A 158 1.53 -14.51 28.35
CA GLU A 158 1.16 -14.36 29.77
C GLU A 158 -0.31 -13.95 29.97
N ASN A 159 -0.97 -13.38 28.95
CA ASN A 159 -2.39 -13.01 28.96
C ASN A 159 -3.29 -14.11 28.39
N ASN A 160 -2.72 -15.31 28.12
CA ASN A 160 -3.41 -16.43 27.52
C ASN A 160 -3.87 -16.21 26.06
N GLU A 161 -3.30 -15.21 25.36
CA GLU A 161 -3.51 -14.97 23.93
C GLU A 161 -2.62 -15.89 23.08
N GLU A 162 -3.12 -16.34 21.92
CA GLU A 162 -2.33 -17.18 21.03
C GLU A 162 -1.16 -16.39 20.43
N LEU A 163 0.04 -16.94 20.54
CA LEU A 163 1.24 -16.30 19.99
C LEU A 163 1.24 -16.35 18.47
N ILE A 164 1.51 -15.18 17.86
CA ILE A 164 1.64 -15.02 16.41
C ILE A 164 3.10 -14.69 16.12
N GLN A 165 3.65 -15.36 15.10
CA GLN A 165 5.01 -15.16 14.61
C GLN A 165 4.99 -14.90 13.12
N SER A 166 5.81 -13.94 12.67
CA SER A 166 5.99 -13.67 11.24
C SER A 166 7.10 -14.54 10.67
N PHE A 167 6.90 -14.99 9.44
CA PHE A 167 7.86 -15.80 8.69
C PHE A 167 8.11 -15.21 7.31
N ILE A 168 9.27 -15.52 6.74
CA ILE A 168 9.61 -15.18 5.37
C ILE A 168 9.91 -16.44 4.56
N PHE A 169 9.34 -16.52 3.36
CA PHE A 169 9.47 -17.64 2.43
C PHE A 169 10.05 -17.16 1.11
N ARG A 170 10.84 -18.01 0.44
CA ARG A 170 11.23 -17.78 -0.96
C ARG A 170 10.03 -18.03 -1.87
N LYS A 171 9.99 -17.38 -3.02
CA LYS A 171 8.95 -17.64 -4.03
C LYS A 171 8.82 -19.11 -4.42
N SER A 172 9.94 -19.83 -4.47
CA SER A 172 9.98 -21.26 -4.78
C SER A 172 9.37 -22.18 -3.72
N GLU A 173 9.14 -21.66 -2.52
CA GLU A 173 8.59 -22.38 -1.37
C GLU A 173 7.09 -22.18 -1.19
N VAL A 174 6.48 -21.34 -2.02
CA VAL A 174 5.05 -21.03 -1.96
C VAL A 174 4.35 -21.40 -3.26
N SER A 175 3.07 -21.75 -3.17
CA SER A 175 2.16 -21.90 -4.31
C SER A 175 1.27 -20.69 -4.40
N ILE A 176 1.38 -19.91 -5.48
CA ILE A 176 0.51 -18.75 -5.70
C ILE A 176 -0.83 -19.22 -6.27
N SER A 177 -1.92 -18.86 -5.58
CA SER A 177 -3.29 -19.16 -5.99
C SER A 177 -3.89 -17.95 -6.70
N PRO A 178 -4.29 -18.02 -7.98
CA PRO A 178 -4.79 -16.88 -8.75
C PRO A 178 -6.22 -16.53 -8.33
N THR A 179 -6.39 -16.03 -7.11
CA THR A 179 -7.69 -15.74 -6.48
C THR A 179 -8.11 -14.28 -6.56
N TRP A 180 -7.24 -13.37 -7.08
CA TRP A 180 -7.57 -11.96 -7.19
C TRP A 180 -8.49 -11.72 -8.40
N SER A 181 -9.80 -11.61 -8.13
CA SER A 181 -10.84 -11.34 -9.13
C SER A 181 -11.82 -10.30 -8.57
N TYR A 182 -11.41 -9.04 -8.59
CA TYR A 182 -12.16 -7.92 -8.04
C TYR A 182 -12.34 -6.85 -9.11
N MET A 183 -13.31 -5.95 -8.90
CA MET A 183 -13.67 -4.94 -9.89
C MET A 183 -12.59 -3.88 -10.13
N GLY A 184 -11.75 -3.60 -9.14
CA GLY A 184 -10.67 -2.63 -9.21
C GLY A 184 -9.39 -3.15 -8.58
N MET A 185 -8.33 -2.34 -8.60
CA MET A 185 -6.98 -2.74 -8.16
C MET A 185 -6.49 -4.01 -8.86
N VAL A 186 -6.97 -4.24 -10.09
CA VAL A 186 -6.76 -5.48 -10.83
C VAL A 186 -5.27 -5.75 -11.04
N ALA A 187 -4.52 -4.72 -11.44
CA ALA A 187 -3.10 -4.85 -11.73
C ALA A 187 -2.20 -5.01 -10.49
N THR A 188 -2.76 -4.93 -9.27
CA THR A 188 -1.99 -5.28 -8.07
C THR A 188 -1.66 -6.76 -7.99
N GLY A 189 -2.43 -7.62 -8.70
CA GLY A 189 -2.26 -9.08 -8.64
C GLY A 189 -2.26 -9.59 -7.20
N SER A 190 -3.17 -9.07 -6.34
CA SER A 190 -3.21 -9.39 -4.90
C SER A 190 -3.70 -10.81 -4.65
N HIS A 191 -3.04 -11.76 -5.27
CA HIS A 191 -3.36 -13.18 -5.20
C HIS A 191 -3.22 -13.77 -3.80
N GLY A 192 -3.78 -14.95 -3.59
CA GLY A 192 -3.47 -15.78 -2.43
C GLY A 192 -2.18 -16.57 -2.66
N PHE A 193 -1.62 -17.07 -1.57
CA PHE A 193 -0.53 -18.03 -1.61
C PHE A 193 -0.66 -19.06 -0.48
N GLU A 194 -0.06 -20.20 -0.70
CA GLU A 194 -0.15 -21.37 0.20
C GLU A 194 1.24 -21.95 0.46
N VAL A 195 1.41 -22.47 1.67
CA VAL A 195 2.58 -23.23 2.10
C VAL A 195 2.08 -24.53 2.72
N THR A 196 2.63 -25.66 2.31
CA THR A 196 2.24 -26.99 2.79
C THR A 196 3.47 -27.76 3.24
N ASP A 197 3.46 -28.20 4.49
CA ASP A 197 4.51 -29.01 5.15
C ASP A 197 5.94 -28.49 4.92
N LEU A 198 6.09 -27.15 4.92
CA LEU A 198 7.39 -26.52 4.73
C LEU A 198 8.14 -26.43 6.04
N LEU A 199 9.28 -27.10 6.13
CA LEU A 199 10.20 -26.95 7.25
C LEU A 199 11.11 -25.74 6.98
N VAL A 200 11.02 -24.73 7.83
CA VAL A 200 11.88 -23.54 7.79
C VAL A 200 12.76 -23.44 9.03
N PRO A 201 14.03 -23.05 8.89
CA PRO A 201 14.89 -22.83 10.02
C PRO A 201 14.43 -21.64 10.87
N GLU A 202 14.86 -21.60 12.13
CA GLU A 202 14.40 -20.61 13.11
C GLU A 202 14.70 -19.16 12.69
N ASN A 203 15.80 -18.91 12.00
CA ASN A 203 16.20 -17.59 11.50
C ASN A 203 15.30 -17.04 10.38
N ARG A 204 14.37 -17.83 9.84
CA ARG A 204 13.34 -17.38 8.91
C ARG A 204 12.13 -16.74 9.60
N SER A 205 12.12 -16.73 10.92
CA SER A 205 11.11 -16.05 11.73
C SER A 205 11.60 -14.67 12.17
N PHE A 206 10.67 -13.73 12.29
CA PHE A 206 10.94 -12.41 12.84
C PHE A 206 9.73 -11.90 13.62
N GLN A 207 9.95 -10.91 14.47
CA GLN A 207 8.88 -10.30 15.26
C GLN A 207 8.93 -8.78 15.09
N ILE A 208 7.83 -8.23 14.60
CA ILE A 208 7.62 -6.78 14.48
C ILE A 208 7.60 -6.20 15.90
N ASN A 209 8.16 -5.02 16.10
CA ASN A 209 8.31 -4.34 17.39
C ASN A 209 9.35 -4.96 18.34
N SER A 210 10.14 -5.95 17.91
CA SER A 210 11.37 -6.32 18.60
C SER A 210 12.44 -5.21 18.44
N PRO A 211 13.52 -5.22 19.22
CA PRO A 211 14.63 -4.29 18.99
C PRO A 211 15.16 -4.37 17.56
N LEU A 212 15.38 -3.21 16.95
CA LEU A 212 15.91 -3.14 15.58
C LEU A 212 17.33 -3.73 15.52
N LYS A 213 17.52 -4.64 14.56
CA LYS A 213 18.82 -5.21 14.17
C LYS A 213 19.50 -4.39 13.05
N LEU A 214 18.73 -3.61 12.30
CA LEU A 214 19.21 -2.65 11.31
C LEU A 214 18.56 -1.30 11.57
N GLN A 215 19.36 -0.27 11.75
CA GLN A 215 18.87 1.12 11.86
C GLN A 215 18.58 1.66 10.47
N THR A 216 17.36 2.14 10.26
CA THR A 216 16.92 2.86 9.07
C THR A 216 16.20 4.13 9.48
N ASN A 217 16.05 5.08 8.57
CA ASN A 217 15.39 6.35 8.88
C ASN A 217 13.98 6.14 9.46
N ALA A 218 13.17 5.31 8.87
CA ALA A 218 11.79 5.05 9.31
C ALA A 218 11.62 3.83 10.22
N GLY A 219 12.71 3.14 10.60
CA GLY A 219 12.67 1.86 11.29
C GLY A 219 11.99 1.88 12.67
N ASN A 220 12.08 3.00 13.39
CA ASN A 220 11.47 3.17 14.72
C ASN A 220 10.07 3.80 14.69
N TYR A 221 9.52 4.10 13.50
CA TYR A 221 8.17 4.66 13.44
C TYR A 221 7.13 3.57 13.75
N PRO A 222 6.09 3.86 14.57
CA PRO A 222 5.09 2.86 14.95
C PRO A 222 4.40 2.22 13.74
N PHE A 223 4.40 0.89 13.69
CA PHE A 223 3.97 0.13 12.51
C PHE A 223 2.51 0.41 12.10
N LEU A 224 1.59 0.54 13.06
CA LEU A 224 0.21 0.83 12.77
C LEU A 224 0.05 2.14 11.99
N GLN A 225 0.67 3.21 12.48
CA GLN A 225 0.59 4.53 11.85
C GLN A 225 1.39 4.58 10.54
N LEU A 226 2.48 3.82 10.44
CA LEU A 226 3.19 3.63 9.17
C LEU A 226 2.25 3.03 8.12
N ALA A 227 1.53 1.95 8.46
CA ALA A 227 0.59 1.30 7.56
C ALA A 227 -0.60 2.22 7.20
N GLU A 228 -1.22 2.87 8.19
CA GLU A 228 -2.35 3.76 7.95
C GLU A 228 -1.98 4.95 7.06
N THR A 229 -0.84 5.60 7.31
CA THR A 229 -0.41 6.78 6.54
C THR A 229 -0.04 6.42 5.11
N THR A 230 0.70 5.34 4.90
CA THR A 230 1.11 4.89 3.56
C THR A 230 -0.07 4.41 2.72
N LEU A 231 -1.09 3.81 3.33
CA LEU A 231 -2.33 3.47 2.65
C LEU A 231 -3.15 4.73 2.33
N ALA A 232 -3.30 5.67 3.28
CA ALA A 232 -4.12 6.87 3.11
C ALA A 232 -3.66 7.74 1.92
N VAL A 233 -2.35 7.86 1.67
CA VAL A 233 -1.84 8.62 0.53
C VAL A 233 -2.17 8.00 -0.83
N ASN A 234 -2.41 6.69 -0.90
CA ASN A 234 -2.91 6.08 -2.13
C ASN A 234 -4.34 6.54 -2.46
N PHE A 235 -5.20 6.66 -1.47
CA PHE A 235 -6.55 7.22 -1.66
C PHE A 235 -6.48 8.66 -2.13
N SER A 236 -5.63 9.47 -1.50
CA SER A 236 -5.40 10.86 -1.90
C SER A 236 -4.90 10.96 -3.34
N GLY A 237 -3.90 10.16 -3.71
CA GLY A 237 -3.36 10.13 -5.08
C GLY A 237 -4.43 9.74 -6.11
N MET A 238 -5.20 8.69 -5.86
CA MET A 238 -6.31 8.28 -6.75
C MET A 238 -7.39 9.37 -6.84
N ALA A 239 -7.74 10.02 -5.73
CA ALA A 239 -8.73 11.10 -5.74
C ALA A 239 -8.25 12.34 -6.51
N LEU A 240 -6.96 12.69 -6.40
CA LEU A 240 -6.35 13.76 -7.20
C LEU A 240 -6.39 13.43 -8.68
N HIS A 241 -6.06 12.20 -9.07
CA HIS A 241 -6.14 11.73 -10.45
C HIS A 241 -7.59 11.79 -10.96
N TYR A 242 -8.54 11.28 -10.16
CA TYR A 242 -9.95 11.33 -10.51
C TYR A 242 -10.45 12.76 -10.73
N LEU A 243 -10.08 13.68 -9.83
CA LEU A 243 -10.45 15.09 -9.93
C LEU A 243 -9.93 15.73 -11.23
N GLU A 244 -8.65 15.51 -11.58
CA GLU A 244 -8.06 16.04 -12.82
C GLU A 244 -8.75 15.48 -14.07
N GLU A 245 -8.99 14.18 -14.13
CA GLU A 245 -9.66 13.54 -15.26
C GLU A 245 -11.14 13.97 -15.37
N ALA A 246 -11.85 14.03 -14.23
CA ALA A 246 -13.26 14.47 -14.20
C ALA A 246 -13.39 15.97 -14.58
N GLU A 247 -12.51 16.83 -14.07
CA GLU A 247 -12.46 18.26 -14.45
C GLU A 247 -12.24 18.41 -15.97
N SER A 248 -11.24 17.72 -16.52
CA SER A 248 -10.95 17.72 -17.95
C SER A 248 -12.11 17.23 -18.79
N GLN A 249 -12.78 16.15 -18.36
CA GLN A 249 -13.91 15.54 -19.05
C GLN A 249 -15.17 16.44 -18.99
N VAL A 250 -15.56 16.90 -17.80
CA VAL A 250 -16.82 17.62 -17.57
C VAL A 250 -16.78 19.01 -18.19
N PHE A 251 -15.69 19.75 -18.01
CA PHE A 251 -15.55 21.12 -18.50
C PHE A 251 -15.01 21.21 -19.94
N HIS A 252 -14.83 20.10 -20.62
CA HIS A 252 -14.55 20.12 -22.05
C HIS A 252 -15.70 20.82 -22.80
N PRO A 253 -15.44 21.78 -23.70
CA PRO A 253 -16.50 22.57 -24.36
C PRO A 253 -17.58 21.74 -25.05
N GLY A 254 -17.21 20.58 -25.61
CA GLY A 254 -18.14 19.64 -26.23
C GLY A 254 -19.11 18.99 -25.25
N ASN A 255 -18.67 18.74 -24.01
CA ASN A 255 -19.46 18.12 -22.96
C ASN A 255 -20.30 19.13 -22.17
N LEU A 256 -19.80 20.34 -21.96
CA LEU A 256 -20.52 21.41 -21.26
C LEU A 256 -21.82 21.79 -21.95
N ARG A 257 -21.90 21.70 -23.28
CA ARG A 257 -23.11 22.03 -24.07
C ARG A 257 -24.34 21.19 -23.72
N ARG A 258 -24.19 20.08 -23.02
CA ARG A 258 -25.31 19.23 -22.57
C ARG A 258 -25.98 19.75 -21.29
N PHE A 259 -25.39 20.75 -20.64
CA PHE A 259 -25.92 21.38 -19.43
C PHE A 259 -26.42 22.77 -19.71
N SER A 260 -27.50 23.20 -19.03
CA SER A 260 -27.87 24.61 -18.97
C SER A 260 -26.85 25.40 -18.13
N ASP A 261 -26.83 26.73 -18.27
CA ASP A 261 -25.95 27.61 -17.48
C ASP A 261 -26.15 27.41 -15.97
N HIS A 262 -27.39 27.20 -15.52
CA HIS A 262 -27.71 26.91 -14.13
C HIS A 262 -27.10 25.56 -13.67
N GLN A 263 -27.24 24.51 -14.48
CA GLN A 263 -26.63 23.18 -14.17
C GLN A 263 -25.11 23.25 -14.19
N ALA A 264 -24.52 23.95 -15.14
CA ALA A 264 -23.06 24.14 -15.19
C ALA A 264 -22.55 24.90 -13.96
N GLY A 265 -23.31 25.87 -13.43
CA GLY A 265 -23.00 26.54 -12.17
C GLY A 265 -23.00 25.59 -10.99
N ILE A 266 -24.05 24.78 -10.82
CA ILE A 266 -24.12 23.76 -9.75
C ILE A 266 -22.93 22.80 -9.82
N ILE A 267 -22.58 22.31 -11.00
CA ILE A 267 -21.45 21.39 -11.20
C ILE A 267 -20.14 22.08 -10.81
N SER A 268 -19.91 23.31 -11.23
CA SER A 268 -18.71 24.09 -10.90
C SER A 268 -18.57 24.30 -9.38
N ASP A 269 -19.66 24.60 -8.70
CA ASP A 269 -19.69 24.77 -7.25
C ASP A 269 -19.34 23.44 -6.54
N GLU A 270 -19.88 22.30 -7.01
CA GLU A 270 -19.58 20.99 -6.45
C GLU A 270 -18.09 20.62 -6.64
N PHE A 271 -17.53 20.80 -7.83
CA PHE A 271 -16.11 20.57 -8.07
C PHE A 271 -15.23 21.44 -7.16
N THR A 272 -15.58 22.72 -7.01
CA THR A 272 -14.88 23.65 -6.12
C THR A 272 -14.96 23.18 -4.67
N HIS A 273 -16.13 22.78 -4.22
CA HIS A 273 -16.35 22.26 -2.86
C HIS A 273 -15.52 20.99 -2.58
N GLN A 274 -15.60 19.99 -3.47
CA GLN A 274 -14.86 18.73 -3.30
C GLN A 274 -13.35 18.94 -3.34
N LYS A 275 -12.87 19.82 -4.21
CA LYS A 275 -11.45 20.20 -4.29
C LYS A 275 -10.97 20.87 -3.00
N GLN A 276 -11.79 21.73 -2.38
CA GLN A 276 -11.47 22.35 -1.11
C GLN A 276 -11.43 21.32 0.02
N LEU A 277 -12.44 20.45 0.12
CA LEU A 277 -12.48 19.39 1.15
C LEU A 277 -11.24 18.47 1.06
N LEU A 278 -10.88 18.03 -0.13
CA LEU A 278 -9.67 17.22 -0.32
C LEU A 278 -8.41 17.99 0.06
N SER A 279 -8.31 19.27 -0.34
CA SER A 279 -7.16 20.13 -0.03
C SER A 279 -6.96 20.30 1.48
N ASP A 280 -8.05 20.56 2.20
CA ASP A 280 -8.01 20.77 3.65
C ASP A 280 -7.68 19.48 4.39
N SER A 281 -8.28 18.36 3.99
CA SER A 281 -7.99 17.06 4.58
C SER A 281 -6.53 16.63 4.34
N ARG A 282 -6.01 16.82 3.11
CA ARG A 282 -4.60 16.55 2.80
C ARG A 282 -3.67 17.40 3.65
N LYS A 283 -3.98 18.69 3.79
CA LYS A 283 -3.19 19.59 4.64
C LYS A 283 -3.13 19.08 6.08
N VAL A 284 -4.27 18.76 6.69
CA VAL A 284 -4.33 18.22 8.05
C VAL A 284 -3.53 16.90 8.15
N PHE A 285 -3.69 16.00 7.19
CA PHE A 285 -2.98 14.73 7.17
C PHE A 285 -1.46 14.91 7.13
N PHE A 286 -0.93 15.71 6.19
CA PHE A 286 0.51 15.93 6.08
C PHE A 286 1.07 16.70 7.27
N ASP A 287 0.34 17.70 7.81
CA ASP A 287 0.74 18.41 9.02
C ASP A 287 0.88 17.43 10.21
N MET A 288 -0.06 16.48 10.39
CA MET A 288 0.01 15.48 11.47
C MET A 288 1.12 14.46 11.25
N ALA A 289 1.30 13.98 10.02
CA ALA A 289 2.38 13.05 9.68
C ALA A 289 3.75 13.68 9.88
N ASP A 290 3.97 14.90 9.37
CA ASP A 290 5.24 15.64 9.52
C ASP A 290 5.53 15.96 10.99
N GLN A 291 4.50 16.37 11.77
CA GLN A 291 4.67 16.63 13.20
C GLN A 291 5.02 15.35 13.96
N SER A 292 4.32 14.24 13.70
CA SER A 292 4.61 12.95 14.37
C SER A 292 6.02 12.44 14.06
N TRP A 293 6.49 12.67 12.83
CA TRP A 293 7.85 12.37 12.44
C TRP A 293 8.89 13.21 13.20
N ASN A 294 8.63 14.50 13.32
CA ASN A 294 9.50 15.40 14.11
C ASN A 294 9.49 15.03 15.60
N ASP A 295 8.33 14.69 16.15
CA ASP A 295 8.20 14.25 17.55
C ASP A 295 8.97 12.94 17.79
N LEU A 296 8.94 11.98 16.85
CA LEU A 296 9.75 10.77 16.92
C LEU A 296 11.25 11.11 16.98
N ARG A 297 11.74 11.96 16.09
CA ARG A 297 13.15 12.34 16.04
C ARG A 297 13.61 13.07 17.29
N ASN A 298 12.71 13.78 17.96
CA ASN A 298 12.99 14.50 19.21
C ASN A 298 12.71 13.66 20.47
N ASN A 299 12.34 12.38 20.33
CA ASN A 299 11.92 11.49 21.42
C ASN A 299 10.74 12.07 22.24
N THR A 300 9.82 12.77 21.58
CA THR A 300 8.62 13.39 22.18
C THR A 300 7.32 12.83 21.62
N LEU A 301 7.39 11.80 20.77
CA LEU A 301 6.21 11.17 20.14
C LEU A 301 5.30 10.59 21.23
N SER A 302 4.07 11.06 21.26
CA SER A 302 3.05 10.65 22.22
C SER A 302 1.96 9.79 21.56
N GLU A 303 1.30 8.94 22.37
CA GLU A 303 0.12 8.20 21.94
C GLU A 303 -0.99 9.12 21.42
N GLN A 304 -1.16 10.30 22.05
CA GLN A 304 -2.13 11.30 21.58
C GLN A 304 -1.81 11.76 20.14
N MET A 305 -0.52 11.95 19.80
CA MET A 305 -0.11 12.32 18.44
C MET A 305 -0.38 11.17 17.47
N LEU A 306 -0.06 9.93 17.84
CA LEU A 306 -0.35 8.75 17.03
C LEU A 306 -1.84 8.60 16.72
N ASN A 307 -2.71 8.84 17.72
CA ASN A 307 -4.16 8.84 17.53
C ASN A 307 -4.63 9.93 16.55
N LYS A 308 -3.99 11.12 16.56
CA LYS A 308 -4.28 12.18 15.57
C LYS A 308 -3.86 11.77 14.16
N VAL A 309 -2.71 11.12 14.02
CA VAL A 309 -2.23 10.60 12.72
C VAL A 309 -3.21 9.55 12.18
N SER A 310 -3.62 8.59 13.01
CA SER A 310 -4.59 7.56 12.63
C SER A 310 -5.92 8.18 12.17
N ARG A 311 -6.46 9.13 12.93
CA ARG A 311 -7.69 9.83 12.57
C ARG A 311 -7.54 10.61 11.26
N ALA A 312 -6.46 11.35 11.07
CA ALA A 312 -6.21 12.11 9.86
C ALA A 312 -6.10 11.20 8.61
N SER A 313 -5.46 10.03 8.77
CA SER A 313 -5.34 9.01 7.71
C SER A 313 -6.70 8.48 7.27
N ARG A 314 -7.56 8.10 8.22
CA ARG A 314 -8.91 7.60 7.94
C ARG A 314 -9.79 8.68 7.32
N THR A 315 -9.74 9.91 7.86
CA THR A 315 -10.48 11.06 7.31
C THR A 315 -10.07 11.34 5.86
N LEU A 316 -8.77 11.32 5.56
CA LEU A 316 -8.28 11.53 4.18
C LEU A 316 -8.79 10.45 3.23
N ALA A 317 -8.74 9.17 3.64
CA ALA A 317 -9.26 8.07 2.82
C ALA A 317 -10.76 8.20 2.54
N HIS A 318 -11.56 8.55 3.56
CA HIS A 318 -13.01 8.75 3.43
C HIS A 318 -13.38 9.93 2.54
N ILE A 319 -12.72 11.08 2.71
CA ILE A 319 -12.94 12.27 1.86
C ILE A 319 -12.53 11.97 0.41
N SER A 320 -11.40 11.27 0.21
CA SER A 320 -10.94 10.86 -1.11
C SER A 320 -11.97 9.99 -1.85
N ARG A 321 -12.54 8.99 -1.15
CA ARG A 321 -13.59 8.15 -1.70
C ARG A 321 -14.87 8.94 -1.98
N LYS A 322 -15.35 9.74 -1.03
CA LYS A 322 -16.55 10.57 -1.18
C LYS A 322 -16.44 11.55 -2.36
N LEU A 323 -15.26 12.12 -2.59
CA LEU A 323 -15.00 12.98 -3.74
C LEU A 323 -15.32 12.25 -5.05
N THR A 324 -14.82 11.02 -5.22
CA THR A 324 -15.09 10.26 -6.46
C THR A 324 -16.56 9.94 -6.61
N ASP A 325 -17.28 9.60 -5.54
CA ASP A 325 -18.71 9.33 -5.55
C ASP A 325 -19.53 10.59 -5.91
N ASN A 326 -19.18 11.74 -5.34
CA ASN A 326 -19.91 12.98 -5.54
C ASN A 326 -19.72 13.55 -6.95
N LEU A 327 -18.54 13.39 -7.56
CA LEU A 327 -18.25 13.88 -8.90
C LEU A 327 -18.64 12.90 -10.02
N HIS A 328 -18.78 11.60 -9.70
CA HIS A 328 -19.07 10.57 -10.70
C HIS A 328 -20.34 10.83 -11.53
N PRO A 329 -21.49 11.29 -10.97
CA PRO A 329 -22.71 11.53 -11.73
C PRO A 329 -22.55 12.60 -12.82
N TYR A 330 -21.64 13.54 -12.68
CA TYR A 330 -21.42 14.62 -13.65
C TYR A 330 -20.53 14.20 -14.82
N SER A 331 -19.77 13.12 -14.66
CA SER A 331 -18.80 12.64 -15.66
C SER A 331 -19.46 11.89 -16.85
N GLY A 332 -20.77 11.61 -16.74
CA GLY A 332 -21.57 11.00 -17.81
C GLY A 332 -21.17 9.56 -18.14
N LEU A 333 -21.57 9.07 -19.33
CA LEU A 333 -21.35 7.68 -19.74
C LEU A 333 -19.87 7.30 -19.87
N GLU A 334 -18.98 8.27 -20.02
CA GLU A 334 -17.54 8.00 -20.04
C GLU A 334 -17.06 7.39 -18.71
N ALA A 335 -17.58 7.87 -17.59
CA ALA A 335 -17.27 7.30 -16.29
C ALA A 335 -17.80 5.85 -16.10
N ALA A 336 -18.85 5.47 -16.84
CA ALA A 336 -19.39 4.12 -16.82
C ALA A 336 -18.76 3.19 -17.88
N ARG A 337 -17.99 3.74 -18.83
CA ARG A 337 -17.38 2.95 -19.90
C ARG A 337 -16.21 2.12 -19.38
N LYS A 338 -16.29 0.80 -19.53
CA LYS A 338 -15.18 -0.11 -19.22
C LYS A 338 -13.91 0.32 -19.97
N GLY A 339 -12.79 0.35 -19.28
CA GLY A 339 -11.49 0.73 -19.85
C GLY A 339 -11.25 2.25 -19.92
N SER A 340 -12.21 3.12 -19.55
CA SER A 340 -11.90 4.54 -19.35
C SER A 340 -11.11 4.76 -18.06
N THR A 341 -10.27 5.80 -18.06
CA THR A 341 -9.48 6.18 -16.90
C THR A 341 -10.38 6.50 -15.70
N LEU A 342 -11.44 7.28 -15.88
CA LEU A 342 -12.40 7.59 -14.81
C LEU A 342 -13.04 6.35 -14.20
N ASN A 343 -13.47 5.38 -15.03
CA ASN A 343 -14.06 4.14 -14.55
C ASN A 343 -13.04 3.31 -13.76
N ARG A 344 -11.80 3.21 -14.25
CA ARG A 344 -10.73 2.48 -13.56
C ARG A 344 -10.44 3.08 -12.20
N ILE A 345 -10.18 4.39 -12.11
CA ILE A 345 -9.89 5.05 -10.83
C ILE A 345 -11.04 4.88 -9.84
N TRP A 346 -12.28 5.01 -10.30
CA TRP A 346 -13.46 4.81 -9.44
C TRP A 346 -13.52 3.38 -8.89
N ARG A 347 -13.29 2.35 -9.72
CA ARG A 347 -13.25 0.95 -9.30
C ARG A 347 -12.08 0.68 -8.34
N ASP A 348 -10.93 1.27 -8.61
CA ASP A 348 -9.72 1.10 -7.81
C ASP A 348 -9.91 1.66 -6.40
N ILE A 349 -10.37 2.89 -6.26
CA ILE A 349 -10.58 3.51 -4.95
C ILE A 349 -11.67 2.78 -4.15
N HIS A 350 -12.71 2.26 -4.81
CA HIS A 350 -13.76 1.48 -4.15
C HIS A 350 -13.28 0.11 -3.69
N THR A 351 -12.41 -0.53 -4.45
CA THR A 351 -11.79 -1.79 -4.04
C THR A 351 -10.81 -1.58 -2.88
N ALA A 352 -9.93 -0.57 -2.99
CA ALA A 352 -9.00 -0.21 -1.93
C ALA A 352 -9.71 0.14 -0.62
N SER A 353 -10.86 0.82 -0.68
CA SER A 353 -11.62 1.25 0.50
C SER A 353 -12.25 0.12 1.32
N GLN A 354 -12.11 -1.14 0.89
CA GLN A 354 -12.47 -2.31 1.69
C GLN A 354 -11.34 -2.74 2.66
N HIS A 355 -10.20 -2.06 2.65
CA HIS A 355 -9.11 -2.37 3.56
C HIS A 355 -9.46 -1.98 5.00
N SER A 356 -9.39 -2.94 5.93
CA SER A 356 -9.91 -2.82 7.30
C SER A 356 -9.31 -1.67 8.12
N LEU A 357 -8.04 -1.31 7.90
CA LEU A 357 -7.36 -0.24 8.64
C LEU A 357 -7.98 1.16 8.42
N LEU A 358 -8.64 1.38 7.28
CA LEU A 358 -9.18 2.70 6.90
C LEU A 358 -10.70 2.68 6.71
N THR A 359 -11.38 1.61 7.15
CA THR A 359 -12.83 1.45 6.95
C THR A 359 -13.66 2.32 7.89
N PHE A 360 -13.23 2.50 9.13
CA PHE A 360 -13.98 3.24 10.15
C PHE A 360 -13.39 4.64 10.39
N GLU A 361 -14.25 5.63 10.64
CA GLU A 361 -13.84 7.04 10.83
C GLU A 361 -13.49 7.38 12.29
N ASP A 362 -13.68 6.49 13.24
CA ASP A 362 -13.63 6.67 14.71
C ASP A 362 -12.47 7.48 15.28
#